data_968a977441fd397066eae3b7df140f3d
#
_entry.id   968a977441fd397066eae3b7df140f3d
#
_cell.length_a   1.000
_cell.length_b   1.000
_cell.length_c   1.000
_cell.angle_alpha   90.00
_cell.angle_beta   90.00
_cell.angle_gamma   90.00
#
_symmetry.space_group_name_H-M   'P 1'
#
loop_
_entity.id
_entity.type
_entity.pdbx_description
1 polymer ?
#
loop_
_entity_poly.entity_id
_entity_poly.type
_entity_poly.pdbx_seq_one_letter_code
_entity_poly.pdbx_strand_id
1 'polypeptide(L)'
;MIRSDTLLQFTGQDLPTLLDRKAAERGDHPLLIWAPEPGVSRTWSYAQFADQVARLAGGLQARGIRAGDRILMHLENCPEFLLTYFACAYVGAICVPTNAMAVGPELAYFAELTGARGAVTQPRFADKIRTHRRGLEWVAVTDDDAGQAPEAGTAPHADERYASLFASPAPRRAPDASAPLSVLFTSGTTSRPKGVLWTHANVLWAARLGAMQQSLRSDDIFHVFLPLFHVVGLSWSVFPAIWAGASIVLQPRFSASRYWPVALEHRSTVGSHVIFSANVLAGMPVPPRHHFRQWCNALWLPEHEAYFGMRMMGAWGMTEMVAQGIVTDPWSPPRPGAIGRASVGYGVRIVDEHGRDCKPGERGLLLIRGVPGVTIFAEYFGNAEATRDAFDDDGYFKTGDSVLLHEDGCIQFGDRAKDLIKVGGEGVSAAEIERVVRTVEGVAEAAVVARPDSAYGEVPVAFIRTAADAKPGPALAETIIETCRRELAKYKVPRDVVFVDDFPRIGVGKISKAKLREMAAASAPAQAKR
;
A
#
# COMPACT_ATOMS: atom_id res chain seq x y z
N MET A 1 22.86 4.07 -10.56
CA MET A 1 23.41 5.33 -9.99
C MET A 1 22.58 6.48 -10.58
N ILE A 2 21.83 7.22 -9.75
CA ILE A 2 21.02 8.35 -10.19
C ILE A 2 21.98 9.45 -10.65
N ARG A 3 21.77 9.97 -11.87
CA ARG A 3 22.59 11.10 -12.38
C ARG A 3 22.28 12.35 -11.56
N SER A 4 23.32 13.09 -11.18
CA SER A 4 23.18 14.30 -10.34
C SER A 4 22.25 15.37 -10.94
N ASP A 5 22.19 15.47 -12.26
CA ASP A 5 21.31 16.36 -13.01
C ASP A 5 19.80 16.06 -12.80
N THR A 6 19.47 14.80 -12.52
CA THR A 6 18.07 14.38 -12.29
C THR A 6 17.51 14.82 -10.94
N LEU A 7 18.37 15.11 -9.97
CA LEU A 7 17.98 15.51 -8.61
C LEU A 7 17.98 17.03 -8.41
N LEU A 8 18.33 17.84 -9.39
CA LEU A 8 18.44 19.30 -9.27
C LEU A 8 17.18 19.94 -8.67
N GLN A 9 15.99 19.44 -9.03
CA GLN A 9 14.74 19.97 -8.48
C GLN A 9 14.55 19.74 -6.96
N PHE A 10 15.31 18.83 -6.36
CA PHE A 10 15.28 18.53 -4.93
C PHE A 10 16.63 18.78 -4.24
N THR A 11 17.53 19.52 -4.88
CA THR A 11 18.82 19.91 -4.27
C THR A 11 18.60 20.60 -2.94
N GLY A 12 19.28 20.14 -1.90
CA GLY A 12 19.14 20.67 -0.54
C GLY A 12 17.81 20.35 0.14
N GLN A 13 17.06 19.34 -0.35
CA GLN A 13 15.77 18.93 0.20
C GLN A 13 15.76 17.44 0.53
N ASP A 14 15.03 17.11 1.58
CA ASP A 14 14.62 15.75 1.94
C ASP A 14 13.26 15.82 2.65
N LEU A 15 12.69 14.69 3.06
CA LEU A 15 11.38 14.69 3.72
C LEU A 15 11.37 15.51 5.02
N PRO A 16 12.37 15.42 5.92
CA PRO A 16 12.44 16.30 7.09
C PRO A 16 12.53 17.78 6.73
N THR A 17 13.27 18.18 5.68
CA THR A 17 13.34 19.57 5.24
C THR A 17 11.99 20.11 4.78
N LEU A 18 11.17 19.27 4.14
CA LEU A 18 9.78 19.61 3.82
C LEU A 18 8.97 19.90 5.08
N LEU A 19 9.08 19.04 6.11
CA LEU A 19 8.38 19.22 7.39
C LEU A 19 8.85 20.49 8.10
N ASP A 20 10.18 20.72 8.21
CA ASP A 20 10.78 21.90 8.85
C ASP A 20 10.29 23.19 8.19
N ARG A 21 10.29 23.23 6.84
CA ARG A 21 9.77 24.37 6.08
C ARG A 21 8.29 24.61 6.39
N LYS A 22 7.47 23.58 6.41
CA LYS A 22 6.04 23.70 6.72
C LYS A 22 5.78 24.10 8.17
N ALA A 23 6.60 23.63 9.10
CA ALA A 23 6.55 24.06 10.49
C ALA A 23 6.92 25.54 10.65
N ALA A 24 7.88 26.03 9.88
CA ALA A 24 8.23 27.47 9.86
C ALA A 24 7.14 28.34 9.21
N GLU A 25 6.52 27.85 8.12
CA GLU A 25 5.48 28.58 7.39
C GLU A 25 4.13 28.59 8.12
N ARG A 26 3.78 27.52 8.83
CA ARG A 26 2.45 27.24 9.37
C ARG A 26 2.47 26.62 10.77
N GLY A 27 3.40 27.00 11.63
CA GLY A 27 3.69 26.35 12.91
C GLY A 27 2.46 25.99 13.75
N ASP A 28 1.53 26.93 13.93
CA ASP A 28 0.33 26.74 14.75
C ASP A 28 -0.83 26.04 14.02
N HIS A 29 -0.73 25.89 12.67
CA HIS A 29 -1.79 25.23 11.91
C HIS A 29 -1.83 23.73 12.23
N PRO A 30 -3.04 23.12 12.38
CA PRO A 30 -3.16 21.69 12.59
C PRO A 30 -2.55 20.90 11.41
N LEU A 31 -1.59 20.04 11.70
CA LEU A 31 -1.07 19.07 10.72
C LEU A 31 -1.83 17.75 10.84
N LEU A 32 -1.82 17.16 12.03
CA LEU A 32 -2.36 15.84 12.27
C LEU A 32 -3.47 15.89 13.31
N ILE A 33 -4.64 15.44 12.92
CA ILE A 33 -5.81 15.24 13.78
C ILE A 33 -6.04 13.73 13.85
N TRP A 34 -5.64 13.12 14.94
CA TRP A 34 -5.94 11.72 15.23
C TRP A 34 -7.38 11.59 15.70
N ALA A 35 -8.20 10.84 14.99
CA ALA A 35 -9.62 10.67 15.26
C ALA A 35 -10.00 9.18 15.16
N PRO A 36 -9.69 8.35 16.18
CA PRO A 36 -9.97 6.92 16.16
C PRO A 36 -11.46 6.60 16.12
N GLU A 37 -12.28 7.46 16.71
CA GLU A 37 -13.74 7.36 16.73
C GLU A 37 -14.37 8.75 16.89
N PRO A 38 -15.66 8.91 16.58
CA PRO A 38 -16.35 10.18 16.74
C PRO A 38 -16.29 10.70 18.19
N GLY A 39 -16.05 11.99 18.35
CA GLY A 39 -15.94 12.65 19.66
C GLY A 39 -14.59 12.43 20.36
N VAL A 40 -13.69 11.63 19.82
CA VAL A 40 -12.35 11.41 20.36
C VAL A 40 -11.31 11.89 19.38
N SER A 41 -10.58 12.95 19.74
CA SER A 41 -9.50 13.42 18.87
C SER A 41 -8.33 14.00 19.65
N ARG A 42 -7.15 13.93 19.02
CA ARG A 42 -5.93 14.61 19.48
C ARG A 42 -5.27 15.29 18.30
N THR A 43 -4.85 16.52 18.48
CA THR A 43 -4.31 17.34 17.40
C THR A 43 -2.86 17.73 17.68
N TRP A 44 -2.04 17.69 16.64
CA TRP A 44 -0.70 18.27 16.60
C TRP A 44 -0.64 19.34 15.54
N SER A 45 -0.14 20.51 15.90
CA SER A 45 0.24 21.51 14.92
C SER A 45 1.50 21.08 14.16
N TYR A 46 1.83 21.77 13.06
CA TYR A 46 3.06 21.52 12.32
C TYR A 46 4.30 21.64 13.22
N ALA A 47 4.36 22.67 14.06
CA ALA A 47 5.47 22.88 14.99
C ALA A 47 5.56 21.78 16.07
N GLN A 48 4.42 21.40 16.66
CA GLN A 48 4.37 20.33 17.65
C GLN A 48 4.78 19.00 17.08
N PHE A 49 4.33 18.68 15.87
CA PHE A 49 4.69 17.44 15.19
C PHE A 49 6.19 17.40 14.86
N ALA A 50 6.76 18.50 14.34
CA ALA A 50 8.18 18.62 14.04
C ALA A 50 9.05 18.48 15.30
N ASP A 51 8.67 19.10 16.42
CA ASP A 51 9.36 18.94 17.71
C ASP A 51 9.37 17.48 18.17
N GLN A 52 8.22 16.81 18.13
CA GLN A 52 8.15 15.40 18.51
C GLN A 52 8.99 14.50 17.60
N VAL A 53 9.01 14.75 16.29
CA VAL A 53 9.87 14.06 15.34
C VAL A 53 11.35 14.22 15.72
N ALA A 54 11.80 15.45 15.99
CA ALA A 54 13.20 15.72 16.37
C ALA A 54 13.58 15.03 17.68
N ARG A 55 12.69 15.00 18.67
CA ARG A 55 12.90 14.33 19.96
C ARG A 55 12.92 12.81 19.83
N LEU A 56 12.02 12.24 19.01
CA LEU A 56 12.02 10.81 18.70
C LEU A 56 13.30 10.42 17.95
N ALA A 57 13.74 11.25 17.00
CA ALA A 57 15.01 11.08 16.28
C ALA A 57 16.20 11.04 17.24
N GLY A 58 16.22 11.90 18.26
CA GLY A 58 17.23 11.88 19.33
C GLY A 58 17.24 10.57 20.11
N GLY A 59 16.08 10.03 20.41
CA GLY A 59 15.97 8.74 21.09
C GLY A 59 16.41 7.55 20.22
N LEU A 60 16.15 7.60 18.92
CA LEU A 60 16.68 6.61 17.97
C LEU A 60 18.21 6.65 17.91
N GLN A 61 18.81 7.85 17.84
CA GLN A 61 20.27 8.00 17.91
C GLN A 61 20.86 7.50 19.22
N ALA A 62 20.21 7.78 20.35
CA ALA A 62 20.63 7.29 21.67
C ALA A 62 20.63 5.75 21.76
N ARG A 63 19.80 5.07 20.96
CA ARG A 63 19.80 3.60 20.78
C ARG A 63 20.79 3.11 19.72
N GLY A 64 21.67 3.97 19.23
CA GLY A 64 22.70 3.64 18.26
C GLY A 64 22.19 3.49 16.82
N ILE A 65 20.97 3.96 16.51
CA ILE A 65 20.44 3.99 15.14
C ILE A 65 21.16 5.06 14.34
N ARG A 66 21.66 4.68 13.17
CA ARG A 66 22.44 5.51 12.24
C ARG A 66 21.80 5.53 10.86
N ALA A 67 22.31 6.41 10.01
CA ALA A 67 21.93 6.44 8.59
C ALA A 67 22.14 5.06 7.94
N GLY A 68 21.14 4.60 7.20
CA GLY A 68 21.14 3.29 6.56
C GLY A 68 20.67 2.13 7.44
N ASP A 69 20.48 2.30 8.75
CA ASP A 69 19.84 1.29 9.61
C ASP A 69 18.34 1.16 9.26
N ARG A 70 17.76 -0.02 9.44
CA ARG A 70 16.34 -0.28 9.14
C ARG A 70 15.55 -0.49 10.42
N ILE A 71 14.34 0.09 10.43
CA ILE A 71 13.38 -0.03 11.54
C ILE A 71 12.09 -0.61 11.00
N LEU A 72 11.71 -1.79 11.51
CA LEU A 72 10.46 -2.45 11.19
C LEU A 72 9.30 -1.71 11.86
N MET A 73 8.25 -1.41 11.08
CA MET A 73 7.06 -0.73 11.57
C MET A 73 5.85 -1.63 11.31
N HIS A 74 5.37 -2.31 12.36
CA HIS A 74 4.22 -3.19 12.30
C HIS A 74 3.05 -2.60 13.08
N LEU A 75 2.35 -1.69 12.43
CA LEU A 75 1.35 -0.81 13.03
C LEU A 75 0.12 -0.69 12.11
N GLU A 76 -1.06 -0.60 12.68
CA GLU A 76 -2.17 0.08 12.00
C GLU A 76 -1.91 1.59 11.95
N ASN A 77 -2.80 2.33 11.28
CA ASN A 77 -2.69 3.79 11.29
C ASN A 77 -2.78 4.32 12.73
N CYS A 78 -1.80 5.08 13.11
CA CYS A 78 -1.72 5.77 14.39
C CYS A 78 -0.72 6.94 14.28
N PRO A 79 -0.73 7.90 15.19
CA PRO A 79 0.24 8.99 15.21
C PRO A 79 1.69 8.49 15.26
N GLU A 80 1.94 7.43 16.01
CA GLU A 80 3.26 6.82 16.19
C GLU A 80 3.84 6.29 14.89
N PHE A 81 2.99 5.85 13.93
CA PHE A 81 3.44 5.48 12.60
C PHE A 81 4.10 6.66 11.90
N LEU A 82 3.41 7.80 11.83
CA LEU A 82 3.93 8.99 11.16
C LEU A 82 5.13 9.59 11.90
N LEU A 83 5.07 9.67 13.23
CA LEU A 83 6.20 10.15 14.04
C LEU A 83 7.45 9.30 13.81
N THR A 84 7.31 7.97 13.83
CA THR A 84 8.43 7.04 13.58
C THR A 84 8.96 7.17 12.16
N TYR A 85 8.08 7.26 11.16
CA TYR A 85 8.48 7.41 9.76
C TYR A 85 9.32 8.67 9.55
N PHE A 86 8.88 9.81 10.09
CA PHE A 86 9.60 11.07 9.99
C PHE A 86 10.86 11.10 10.85
N ALA A 87 10.86 10.46 12.03
CA ALA A 87 12.06 10.36 12.87
C ALA A 87 13.15 9.49 12.22
N CYS A 88 12.79 8.38 11.59
CA CYS A 88 13.71 7.58 10.78
C CYS A 88 14.31 8.43 9.65
N ALA A 89 13.45 9.13 8.90
CA ALA A 89 13.89 10.06 7.87
C ALA A 89 14.88 11.11 8.40
N TYR A 90 14.62 11.63 9.60
CA TYR A 90 15.42 12.66 10.25
C TYR A 90 16.85 12.19 10.57
N VAL A 91 17.02 10.95 11.04
CA VAL A 91 18.34 10.36 11.33
C VAL A 91 18.98 9.68 10.11
N GLY A 92 18.22 9.52 9.00
CA GLY A 92 18.66 8.82 7.79
C GLY A 92 18.49 7.30 7.87
N ALA A 93 17.72 6.81 8.84
CA ALA A 93 17.33 5.40 8.90
C ALA A 93 16.22 5.10 7.88
N ILE A 94 16.11 3.83 7.48
CA ILE A 94 15.17 3.35 6.50
C ILE A 94 13.96 2.73 7.20
N CYS A 95 12.77 3.26 6.93
CA CYS A 95 11.52 2.70 7.43
C CYS A 95 11.17 1.40 6.70
N VAL A 96 10.68 0.42 7.42
CA VAL A 96 10.17 -0.84 6.86
C VAL A 96 8.72 -1.03 7.31
N PRO A 97 7.75 -0.29 6.72
CA PRO A 97 6.34 -0.46 7.01
C PRO A 97 5.87 -1.83 6.53
N THR A 98 5.11 -2.53 7.36
CA THR A 98 4.58 -3.86 7.04
C THR A 98 3.08 -3.88 7.17
N ASN A 99 2.43 -4.74 6.38
CA ASN A 99 0.99 -4.94 6.49
C ASN A 99 0.64 -5.41 7.91
N ALA A 100 -0.27 -4.68 8.58
CA ALA A 100 -0.72 -5.02 9.94
C ALA A 100 -1.36 -6.42 10.04
N MET A 101 -1.82 -6.96 8.91
CA MET A 101 -2.37 -8.32 8.82
C MET A 101 -1.29 -9.40 8.59
N ALA A 102 -0.01 -9.03 8.40
CA ALA A 102 1.06 -9.99 8.17
C ALA A 102 1.20 -10.95 9.37
N VAL A 103 1.44 -12.21 9.05
CA VAL A 103 1.65 -13.26 10.05
C VAL A 103 3.13 -13.39 10.43
N GLY A 104 3.43 -14.13 11.48
CA GLY A 104 4.79 -14.27 12.02
C GLY A 104 5.86 -14.64 11.00
N PRO A 105 5.67 -15.69 10.16
CA PRO A 105 6.64 -16.07 9.13
C PRO A 105 6.90 -14.96 8.10
N GLU A 106 5.89 -14.17 7.73
CA GLU A 106 6.07 -13.01 6.84
C GLU A 106 6.90 -11.92 7.52
N LEU A 107 6.63 -11.63 8.79
CA LEU A 107 7.38 -10.64 9.57
C LEU A 107 8.84 -11.06 9.76
N ALA A 108 9.09 -12.34 10.04
CA ALA A 108 10.44 -12.89 10.12
C ALA A 108 11.20 -12.69 8.79
N TYR A 109 10.54 -12.97 7.68
CA TYR A 109 11.11 -12.75 6.35
C TYR A 109 11.42 -11.27 6.08
N PHE A 110 10.51 -10.34 6.43
CA PHE A 110 10.73 -8.91 6.24
C PHE A 110 11.90 -8.40 7.09
N ALA A 111 11.97 -8.82 8.35
CA ALA A 111 13.07 -8.46 9.25
C ALA A 111 14.41 -9.00 8.75
N GLU A 112 14.45 -10.25 8.29
CA GLU A 112 15.66 -10.91 7.78
C GLU A 112 16.13 -10.26 6.47
N LEU A 113 15.22 -10.08 5.48
CA LEU A 113 15.57 -9.48 4.19
C LEU A 113 16.13 -8.07 4.36
N THR A 114 15.54 -7.28 5.24
CA THR A 114 15.97 -5.89 5.45
C THR A 114 17.10 -5.77 6.46
N GLY A 115 17.35 -6.78 7.29
CA GLY A 115 18.26 -6.71 8.42
C GLY A 115 17.85 -5.60 9.39
N ALA A 116 16.55 -5.50 9.71
CA ALA A 116 16.03 -4.50 10.63
C ALA A 116 16.65 -4.66 12.02
N ARG A 117 17.09 -3.53 12.63
CA ARG A 117 17.73 -3.50 13.95
C ARG A 117 16.74 -3.28 15.09
N GLY A 118 15.66 -2.56 14.83
CA GLY A 118 14.61 -2.30 15.82
C GLY A 118 13.22 -2.44 15.20
N ALA A 119 12.21 -2.53 16.06
CA ALA A 119 10.83 -2.55 15.65
C ALA A 119 9.97 -1.61 16.48
N VAL A 120 8.97 -1.02 15.83
CA VAL A 120 7.87 -0.29 16.48
C VAL A 120 6.57 -1.03 16.17
N THR A 121 5.78 -1.31 17.19
CA THR A 121 4.55 -2.08 17.07
C THR A 121 3.48 -1.67 18.07
N GLN A 122 2.30 -2.25 17.96
CA GLN A 122 1.18 -2.07 18.89
C GLN A 122 1.06 -3.25 19.86
N PRO A 123 0.40 -3.08 21.03
CA PRO A 123 0.26 -4.13 22.05
C PRO A 123 -0.20 -5.47 21.48
N ARG A 124 -1.29 -5.49 20.69
CA ARG A 124 -1.84 -6.72 20.10
C ARG A 124 -0.92 -7.45 19.12
N PHE A 125 0.11 -6.78 18.62
CA PHE A 125 1.10 -7.37 17.72
C PHE A 125 2.45 -7.66 18.40
N ALA A 126 2.64 -7.20 19.63
CA ALA A 126 3.92 -7.25 20.32
C ALA A 126 4.45 -8.69 20.45
N ASP A 127 3.62 -9.64 20.86
CA ASP A 127 4.04 -11.04 21.00
C ASP A 127 4.40 -11.69 19.67
N LYS A 128 3.68 -11.32 18.61
CA LYS A 128 4.01 -11.76 17.24
C LYS A 128 5.40 -11.29 16.83
N ILE A 129 5.72 -10.00 17.10
CA ILE A 129 7.04 -9.44 16.83
C ILE A 129 8.11 -10.08 17.71
N ARG A 130 7.88 -10.24 19.02
CA ARG A 130 8.83 -10.87 19.95
C ARG A 130 9.18 -12.29 19.56
N THR A 131 8.17 -13.08 19.17
CA THR A 131 8.35 -14.48 18.75
C THR A 131 9.15 -14.60 17.45
N HIS A 132 9.03 -13.64 16.54
CA HIS A 132 9.62 -13.67 15.20
C HIS A 132 10.72 -12.61 15.02
N ARG A 133 11.31 -12.09 16.09
CA ARG A 133 12.23 -10.96 16.11
C ARG A 133 13.65 -11.29 15.63
N ARG A 134 13.85 -11.96 14.53
CA ARG A 134 15.17 -12.31 14.00
C ARG A 134 16.02 -11.05 13.77
N GLY A 135 17.10 -10.90 14.53
CA GLY A 135 18.05 -9.79 14.42
C GLY A 135 17.60 -8.46 15.03
N LEU A 136 16.39 -8.34 15.58
CA LEU A 136 15.93 -7.12 16.24
C LEU A 136 16.61 -6.97 17.60
N GLU A 137 17.30 -5.85 17.81
CA GLU A 137 17.99 -5.51 19.07
C GLU A 137 16.99 -5.00 20.12
N TRP A 138 15.93 -4.31 19.68
CA TRP A 138 14.88 -3.76 20.54
C TRP A 138 13.52 -3.75 19.84
N VAL A 139 12.46 -3.72 20.65
CA VAL A 139 11.07 -3.54 20.23
C VAL A 139 10.47 -2.40 21.05
N ALA A 140 9.81 -1.45 20.39
CA ALA A 140 9.04 -0.41 21.06
C ALA A 140 7.55 -0.62 20.80
N VAL A 141 6.76 -0.58 21.86
CA VAL A 141 5.31 -0.87 21.82
C VAL A 141 4.55 0.39 22.20
N THR A 142 3.56 0.77 21.39
CA THR A 142 2.67 1.90 21.67
C THR A 142 1.85 1.67 22.94
N ASP A 143 1.31 2.75 23.51
CA ASP A 143 0.52 2.65 24.75
C ASP A 143 -0.89 2.10 24.51
N ASP A 144 -1.37 2.12 23.26
CA ASP A 144 -2.69 1.63 22.87
C ASP A 144 -2.69 0.93 21.50
N ASP A 145 -3.79 0.26 21.19
CA ASP A 145 -4.03 -0.42 19.91
C ASP A 145 -4.79 0.48 18.94
N ALA A 146 -4.11 1.50 18.41
CA ALA A 146 -4.68 2.47 17.47
C ALA A 146 -5.94 3.17 18.05
N GLY A 147 -5.82 3.69 19.26
CA GLY A 147 -6.89 4.40 19.96
C GLY A 147 -7.81 3.48 20.78
N GLN A 148 -7.52 2.20 20.87
CA GLN A 148 -8.22 1.26 21.74
C GLN A 148 -7.31 0.84 22.89
N ALA A 149 -7.90 0.65 24.10
CA ALA A 149 -7.14 0.13 25.23
C ALA A 149 -6.55 -1.26 24.88
N PRO A 150 -5.30 -1.55 25.32
CA PRO A 150 -4.71 -2.85 25.16
C PRO A 150 -5.58 -3.95 25.81
N GLU A 151 -5.62 -5.13 25.20
CA GLU A 151 -6.21 -6.30 25.85
C GLU A 151 -5.44 -6.64 27.14
N ALA A 152 -6.13 -7.28 28.09
CA ALA A 152 -5.51 -7.68 29.35
C ALA A 152 -4.29 -8.59 29.10
N GLY A 153 -3.13 -8.21 29.65
CA GLY A 153 -1.87 -8.94 29.48
C GLY A 153 -1.02 -8.54 28.26
N THR A 154 -1.50 -7.67 27.36
CA THR A 154 -0.73 -7.21 26.20
C THR A 154 -0.05 -5.85 26.40
N ALA A 155 -0.21 -5.23 27.56
CA ALA A 155 0.43 -3.97 27.88
C ALA A 155 1.97 -4.05 27.72
N PRO A 156 2.62 -2.99 27.21
CA PRO A 156 4.08 -2.97 27.01
C PRO A 156 4.83 -3.11 28.32
N HIS A 157 5.93 -3.86 28.33
CA HIS A 157 6.91 -3.80 29.41
C HIS A 157 7.53 -2.41 29.51
N ALA A 158 8.01 -2.01 30.70
CA ALA A 158 8.50 -0.65 30.94
C ALA A 158 9.64 -0.22 30.00
N ASP A 159 10.52 -1.15 29.65
CA ASP A 159 11.67 -0.98 28.77
C ASP A 159 11.30 -0.97 27.26
N GLU A 160 10.09 -1.45 26.92
CA GLU A 160 9.58 -1.50 25.56
C GLU A 160 8.59 -0.36 25.24
N ARG A 161 8.25 0.50 26.17
CA ARG A 161 7.28 1.58 25.92
C ARG A 161 7.76 2.52 24.83
N TYR A 162 6.90 2.80 23.83
CA TYR A 162 7.18 3.76 22.77
C TYR A 162 7.57 5.14 23.32
N ALA A 163 6.95 5.58 24.40
CA ALA A 163 7.27 6.84 25.07
C ALA A 163 8.75 6.91 25.52
N SER A 164 9.41 5.76 25.79
CA SER A 164 10.83 5.72 26.16
C SER A 164 11.79 6.02 25.00
N LEU A 165 11.26 6.09 23.76
CA LEU A 165 12.04 6.48 22.60
C LEU A 165 12.30 7.98 22.51
N PHE A 166 11.61 8.82 23.28
CA PHE A 166 11.79 10.27 23.21
C PHE A 166 12.96 10.74 24.08
N ALA A 167 13.83 11.55 23.50
CA ALA A 167 14.99 12.14 24.16
C ALA A 167 15.15 13.63 23.80
N SER A 168 16.30 14.24 24.07
CA SER A 168 16.63 15.57 23.56
C SER A 168 16.63 15.52 22.01
N PRO A 169 16.20 16.61 21.35
CA PRO A 169 16.18 16.67 19.89
C PRO A 169 17.51 16.30 19.25
N ALA A 170 17.48 15.48 18.20
CA ALA A 170 18.66 15.16 17.42
C ALA A 170 19.17 16.38 16.64
N PRO A 171 20.49 16.53 16.41
CA PRO A 171 21.00 17.49 15.46
C PRO A 171 20.54 17.13 14.03
N ARG A 172 20.24 18.16 13.24
CA ARG A 172 19.82 17.98 11.86
C ARG A 172 21.00 17.53 11.00
N ARG A 173 20.83 16.44 10.25
CA ARG A 173 21.80 16.05 9.22
C ARG A 173 21.65 16.93 7.97
N ALA A 174 22.66 16.97 7.12
CA ALA A 174 22.55 17.61 5.81
C ALA A 174 21.48 16.90 4.95
N PRO A 175 20.61 17.66 4.27
CA PRO A 175 19.58 17.07 3.39
C PRO A 175 20.19 16.31 2.22
N ASP A 176 19.67 15.11 1.96
CA ASP A 176 20.06 14.29 0.81
C ASP A 176 18.82 13.64 0.17
N ALA A 177 18.41 14.18 -0.98
CA ALA A 177 17.26 13.68 -1.71
C ALA A 177 17.48 12.26 -2.26
N SER A 178 18.71 11.84 -2.49
CA SER A 178 19.05 10.53 -3.04
C SER A 178 19.12 9.42 -1.98
N ALA A 179 19.17 9.80 -0.71
CA ALA A 179 19.27 8.84 0.38
C ALA A 179 18.05 7.88 0.42
N PRO A 180 18.27 6.59 0.70
CA PRO A 180 17.19 5.65 0.99
C PRO A 180 16.30 6.12 2.14
N LEU A 181 14.99 5.92 2.02
CA LEU A 181 14.01 6.36 3.01
C LEU A 181 13.16 5.22 3.55
N SER A 182 12.61 4.39 2.66
CA SER A 182 11.73 3.30 3.09
C SER A 182 11.75 2.10 2.15
N VAL A 183 11.45 0.93 2.70
CA VAL A 183 11.24 -0.31 1.95
C VAL A 183 9.81 -0.78 2.20
N LEU A 184 8.97 -0.71 1.17
CA LEU A 184 7.59 -1.19 1.20
C LEU A 184 7.50 -2.55 0.49
N PHE A 185 6.79 -3.49 1.09
CA PHE A 185 6.64 -4.81 0.50
C PHE A 185 5.45 -4.89 -0.45
N THR A 186 5.67 -5.47 -1.61
CA THR A 186 4.61 -5.80 -2.58
C THR A 186 4.42 -7.30 -2.65
N SER A 187 3.18 -7.71 -2.86
CA SER A 187 2.80 -9.09 -3.16
C SER A 187 3.15 -9.50 -4.59
N GLY A 188 4.37 -9.19 -5.06
CA GLY A 188 4.79 -9.41 -6.45
C GLY A 188 4.32 -10.74 -7.06
N THR A 189 4.48 -10.90 -8.37
CA THR A 189 4.16 -12.14 -9.12
C THR A 189 5.07 -13.33 -8.79
N THR A 190 6.05 -13.13 -7.90
CA THR A 190 7.01 -14.15 -7.42
C THR A 190 6.49 -14.80 -6.14
N SER A 191 7.07 -15.94 -5.77
CA SER A 191 6.69 -16.71 -4.59
C SER A 191 6.90 -16.01 -3.24
N ARG A 192 7.61 -14.88 -3.20
CA ARG A 192 7.85 -14.07 -1.98
C ARG A 192 7.69 -12.58 -2.28
N PRO A 193 7.19 -11.78 -1.31
CA PRO A 193 7.10 -10.33 -1.43
C PRO A 193 8.45 -9.68 -1.72
N LYS A 194 8.46 -8.68 -2.61
CA LYS A 194 9.66 -7.89 -2.91
C LYS A 194 9.64 -6.59 -2.10
N GLY A 195 10.79 -6.20 -1.57
CA GLY A 195 10.97 -4.91 -0.91
C GLY A 195 11.26 -3.81 -1.94
N VAL A 196 10.36 -2.87 -2.08
CA VAL A 196 10.49 -1.71 -3.00
C VAL A 196 11.17 -0.58 -2.25
N LEU A 197 12.37 -0.19 -2.68
CA LEU A 197 13.13 0.88 -2.05
C LEU A 197 12.72 2.25 -2.60
N TRP A 198 12.28 3.14 -1.70
CA TRP A 198 12.03 4.55 -1.96
C TRP A 198 13.13 5.42 -1.38
N THR A 199 13.48 6.46 -2.12
CA THR A 199 14.37 7.55 -1.68
C THR A 199 13.56 8.74 -1.15
N HIS A 200 14.24 9.72 -0.55
CA HIS A 200 13.60 10.99 -0.23
C HIS A 200 13.07 11.71 -1.47
N ALA A 201 13.79 11.66 -2.61
CA ALA A 201 13.33 12.24 -3.87
C ALA A 201 12.03 11.59 -4.37
N ASN A 202 11.87 10.28 -4.23
CA ASN A 202 10.62 9.59 -4.54
C ASN A 202 9.45 10.18 -3.77
N VAL A 203 9.62 10.37 -2.48
CA VAL A 203 8.57 10.88 -1.60
C VAL A 203 8.28 12.36 -1.85
N LEU A 204 9.31 13.18 -2.08
CA LEU A 204 9.13 14.59 -2.45
C LEU A 204 8.43 14.74 -3.81
N TRP A 205 8.76 13.86 -4.77
CA TRP A 205 8.08 13.79 -6.05
C TRP A 205 6.59 13.47 -5.89
N ALA A 206 6.28 12.42 -5.13
CA ALA A 206 4.91 12.01 -4.86
C ALA A 206 4.13 13.09 -4.11
N ALA A 207 4.74 13.74 -3.13
CA ALA A 207 4.16 14.86 -2.39
C ALA A 207 3.75 16.01 -3.31
N ARG A 208 4.70 16.46 -4.15
CA ARG A 208 4.49 17.54 -5.10
C ARG A 208 3.46 17.18 -6.18
N LEU A 209 3.65 16.04 -6.83
CA LEU A 209 2.78 15.62 -7.93
C LEU A 209 1.36 15.36 -7.44
N GLY A 210 1.20 14.63 -6.34
CA GLY A 210 -0.11 14.33 -5.76
C GLY A 210 -0.85 15.59 -5.31
N ALA A 211 -0.14 16.59 -4.75
CA ALA A 211 -0.74 17.88 -4.39
C ALA A 211 -1.25 18.63 -5.64
N MET A 212 -0.47 18.64 -6.72
CA MET A 212 -0.86 19.27 -7.99
C MET A 212 -2.04 18.56 -8.64
N GLN A 213 -2.00 17.24 -8.79
CA GLN A 213 -3.03 16.45 -9.45
C GLN A 213 -4.37 16.49 -8.72
N GLN A 214 -4.33 16.43 -7.39
CA GLN A 214 -5.53 16.52 -6.55
C GLN A 214 -5.94 17.98 -6.29
N SER A 215 -5.22 18.96 -6.85
CA SER A 215 -5.48 20.39 -6.66
C SER A 215 -5.64 20.74 -5.17
N LEU A 216 -4.72 20.23 -4.34
CA LEU A 216 -4.77 20.42 -2.89
C LEU A 216 -4.48 21.87 -2.53
N ARG A 217 -5.16 22.34 -1.51
CA ARG A 217 -5.06 23.68 -0.95
C ARG A 217 -4.57 23.61 0.49
N SER A 218 -4.02 24.70 0.96
CA SER A 218 -3.52 24.79 2.34
C SER A 218 -4.61 24.81 3.42
N ASP A 219 -5.87 25.03 3.02
CA ASP A 219 -7.06 24.98 3.87
C ASP A 219 -7.82 23.65 3.74
N ASP A 220 -7.35 22.70 2.92
CA ASP A 220 -7.92 21.37 2.85
C ASP A 220 -7.69 20.57 4.13
N ILE A 221 -8.60 19.64 4.39
CA ILE A 221 -8.52 18.64 5.43
C ILE A 221 -8.62 17.28 4.77
N PHE A 222 -7.50 16.59 4.71
CA PHE A 222 -7.39 15.28 4.05
C PHE A 222 -7.82 14.16 5.00
N HIS A 223 -8.86 13.42 4.64
CA HIS A 223 -9.34 12.27 5.41
C HIS A 223 -8.56 11.01 5.05
N VAL A 224 -7.76 10.49 5.97
CA VAL A 224 -6.88 9.33 5.78
C VAL A 224 -7.34 8.17 6.68
N PHE A 225 -7.78 7.09 6.07
CA PHE A 225 -8.21 5.86 6.73
C PHE A 225 -7.64 4.61 6.01
N LEU A 226 -7.10 4.79 4.80
CA LEU A 226 -6.40 3.72 4.10
C LEU A 226 -5.04 3.47 4.77
N PRO A 227 -4.56 2.21 4.75
CA PRO A 227 -3.35 1.85 5.49
C PRO A 227 -2.13 2.66 5.09
N LEU A 228 -1.40 3.18 6.07
CA LEU A 228 -0.17 3.97 5.88
C LEU A 228 1.01 3.11 5.38
N PHE A 229 0.96 1.79 5.51
CA PHE A 229 1.94 0.89 4.90
C PHE A 229 1.74 0.69 3.40
N HIS A 230 0.68 1.27 2.82
CA HIS A 230 0.38 1.29 1.40
C HIS A 230 0.61 2.65 0.76
N VAL A 231 0.95 2.62 -0.54
CA VAL A 231 1.14 3.79 -1.38
C VAL A 231 -0.05 4.76 -1.32
N VAL A 232 -1.30 4.28 -1.29
CA VAL A 232 -2.48 5.15 -1.29
C VAL A 232 -2.62 5.91 0.03
N GLY A 233 -2.46 5.25 1.17
CA GLY A 233 -2.55 5.90 2.49
C GLY A 233 -1.43 6.89 2.72
N LEU A 234 -0.20 6.53 2.39
CA LEU A 234 0.99 7.33 2.69
C LEU A 234 1.32 8.32 1.57
N SER A 235 1.61 7.80 0.38
CA SER A 235 2.22 8.58 -0.70
C SER A 235 1.20 9.39 -1.52
N TRP A 236 -0.05 8.92 -1.63
CA TRP A 236 -1.10 9.65 -2.35
C TRP A 236 -1.93 10.57 -1.44
N SER A 237 -1.83 10.41 -0.12
CA SER A 237 -2.65 11.14 0.84
C SER A 237 -1.82 12.00 1.79
N VAL A 238 -0.98 11.39 2.63
CA VAL A 238 -0.23 12.10 3.69
C VAL A 238 0.79 13.08 3.11
N PHE A 239 1.67 12.62 2.21
CA PHE A 239 2.74 13.49 1.71
C PHE A 239 2.22 14.65 0.85
N PRO A 240 1.23 14.46 -0.05
CA PRO A 240 0.61 15.56 -0.76
C PRO A 240 -0.08 16.59 0.16
N ALA A 241 -0.76 16.14 1.23
CA ALA A 241 -1.36 17.04 2.21
C ALA A 241 -0.29 17.90 2.91
N ILE A 242 0.84 17.30 3.33
CA ILE A 242 1.95 18.05 3.93
C ILE A 242 2.57 19.02 2.92
N TRP A 243 2.74 18.62 1.66
CA TRP A 243 3.27 19.51 0.61
C TRP A 243 2.42 20.75 0.43
N ALA A 244 1.10 20.58 0.39
CA ALA A 244 0.13 21.67 0.27
C ALA A 244 0.06 22.55 1.55
N GLY A 245 0.51 22.04 2.70
CA GLY A 245 0.33 22.67 4.00
C GLY A 245 -1.07 22.44 4.59
N ALA A 246 -1.76 21.41 4.16
CA ALA A 246 -3.09 21.01 4.58
C ALA A 246 -3.09 20.28 5.93
N SER A 247 -4.26 20.04 6.50
CA SER A 247 -4.47 19.20 7.67
C SER A 247 -4.78 17.76 7.26
N ILE A 248 -4.50 16.81 8.15
CA ILE A 248 -4.76 15.38 7.99
C ILE A 248 -5.65 14.91 9.13
N VAL A 249 -6.82 14.37 8.83
CA VAL A 249 -7.62 13.58 9.77
C VAL A 249 -7.27 12.12 9.57
N LEU A 250 -6.67 11.50 10.58
CA LEU A 250 -6.19 10.12 10.53
C LEU A 250 -7.11 9.22 11.34
N GLN A 251 -7.65 8.17 10.69
CA GLN A 251 -8.37 7.08 11.35
C GLN A 251 -7.54 5.79 11.35
N PRO A 252 -7.75 4.90 12.34
CA PRO A 252 -7.00 3.63 12.45
C PRO A 252 -7.09 2.76 11.20
N ARG A 253 -8.30 2.68 10.65
CA ARG A 253 -8.66 1.86 9.50
C ARG A 253 -10.01 2.29 8.94
N PHE A 254 -10.37 1.79 7.78
CA PHE A 254 -11.71 1.96 7.25
C PHE A 254 -12.78 1.38 8.18
N SER A 255 -13.79 2.18 8.46
CA SER A 255 -15.00 1.77 9.20
C SER A 255 -16.20 2.48 8.60
N ALA A 256 -17.10 1.73 7.99
CA ALA A 256 -18.27 2.27 7.34
C ALA A 256 -19.13 3.14 8.30
N SER A 257 -19.31 2.68 9.54
CA SER A 257 -20.11 3.39 10.55
C SER A 257 -19.44 4.66 11.11
N ARG A 258 -18.10 4.74 11.09
CA ARG A 258 -17.34 5.88 11.63
C ARG A 258 -16.94 6.90 10.56
N TYR A 259 -16.95 6.50 9.29
CA TYR A 259 -16.45 7.35 8.21
C TYR A 259 -17.13 8.72 8.16
N TRP A 260 -18.46 8.74 7.97
CA TRP A 260 -19.20 10.00 7.88
C TRP A 260 -19.21 10.80 9.17
N PRO A 261 -19.45 10.21 10.37
CA PRO A 261 -19.37 10.97 11.62
C PRO A 261 -18.04 11.70 11.81
N VAL A 262 -16.90 11.02 11.62
CA VAL A 262 -15.58 11.64 11.76
C VAL A 262 -15.32 12.68 10.66
N ALA A 263 -15.70 12.38 9.42
CA ALA A 263 -15.53 13.31 8.31
C ALA A 263 -16.31 14.62 8.50
N LEU A 264 -17.53 14.54 9.05
CA LEU A 264 -18.37 15.71 9.35
C LEU A 264 -17.82 16.51 10.53
N GLU A 265 -17.45 15.84 11.62
CA GLU A 265 -16.89 16.45 12.83
C GLU A 265 -15.66 17.31 12.50
N HIS A 266 -14.77 16.76 11.68
CA HIS A 266 -13.52 17.42 11.31
C HIS A 266 -13.59 18.15 9.97
N ARG A 267 -14.78 18.28 9.35
CA ARG A 267 -15.01 19.02 8.11
C ARG A 267 -14.08 18.60 6.96
N SER A 268 -13.85 17.30 6.80
CA SER A 268 -12.94 16.75 5.78
C SER A 268 -13.34 17.17 4.37
N THR A 269 -12.38 17.64 3.57
CA THR A 269 -12.63 18.24 2.24
C THR A 269 -12.15 17.37 1.09
N VAL A 270 -11.16 16.51 1.33
CA VAL A 270 -10.58 15.60 0.33
C VAL A 270 -10.30 14.24 0.96
N GLY A 271 -10.23 13.20 0.14
CA GLY A 271 -9.90 11.85 0.59
C GLY A 271 -9.49 10.94 -0.54
N SER A 272 -8.81 9.85 -0.21
CA SER A 272 -8.49 8.78 -1.14
C SER A 272 -9.27 7.52 -0.78
N HIS A 273 -9.77 6.84 -1.80
CA HIS A 273 -10.55 5.63 -1.70
C HIS A 273 -9.99 4.52 -2.59
N VAL A 274 -10.32 3.30 -2.25
CA VAL A 274 -10.26 2.14 -3.14
C VAL A 274 -11.69 1.72 -3.48
N ILE A 275 -11.87 0.95 -4.56
CA ILE A 275 -13.21 0.53 -5.02
C ILE A 275 -14.03 -0.07 -3.88
N PHE A 276 -13.42 -0.92 -3.05
CA PHE A 276 -14.07 -1.54 -1.90
C PHE A 276 -14.69 -0.51 -0.95
N SER A 277 -13.91 0.47 -0.47
CA SER A 277 -14.40 1.45 0.50
C SER A 277 -15.49 2.36 -0.10
N ALA A 278 -15.36 2.73 -1.37
CA ALA A 278 -16.35 3.54 -2.06
C ALA A 278 -17.66 2.76 -2.25
N ASN A 279 -17.62 1.49 -2.66
CA ASN A 279 -18.79 0.63 -2.81
C ASN A 279 -19.52 0.40 -1.48
N VAL A 280 -18.78 0.18 -0.38
CA VAL A 280 -19.40 0.03 0.95
C VAL A 280 -20.14 1.29 1.35
N LEU A 281 -19.55 2.47 1.12
CA LEU A 281 -20.19 3.76 1.43
C LEU A 281 -21.38 4.07 0.49
N ALA A 282 -21.33 3.63 -0.77
CA ALA A 282 -22.45 3.76 -1.71
C ALA A 282 -23.67 2.91 -1.32
N GLY A 283 -23.48 1.90 -0.46
CA GLY A 283 -24.58 1.14 0.16
C GLY A 283 -25.16 1.78 1.43
N MET A 284 -24.71 2.99 1.82
CA MET A 284 -25.12 3.66 3.06
C MET A 284 -25.68 5.06 2.76
N PRO A 285 -26.58 5.59 3.60
CA PRO A 285 -27.05 6.97 3.45
C PRO A 285 -25.89 7.98 3.46
N VAL A 286 -25.86 8.85 2.45
CA VAL A 286 -24.92 9.98 2.40
C VAL A 286 -25.50 11.12 3.21
N PRO A 287 -24.71 11.77 4.10
CA PRO A 287 -25.17 12.98 4.78
C PRO A 287 -25.60 14.05 3.77
N PRO A 288 -26.75 14.73 3.99
CA PRO A 288 -27.28 15.71 3.03
C PRO A 288 -26.38 16.95 2.87
N ARG A 289 -25.47 17.15 3.80
CA ARG A 289 -24.43 18.19 3.76
C ARG A 289 -23.12 17.60 4.29
N HIS A 290 -22.08 17.63 3.49
CA HIS A 290 -20.72 17.32 3.86
C HIS A 290 -19.77 18.36 3.24
N HIS A 291 -18.47 18.30 3.60
CA HIS A 291 -17.48 19.27 3.16
C HIS A 291 -16.57 18.74 2.05
N PHE A 292 -16.70 17.46 1.69
CA PHE A 292 -15.88 16.90 0.61
C PHE A 292 -16.15 17.61 -0.72
N ARG A 293 -15.09 18.04 -1.35
CA ARG A 293 -15.08 18.59 -2.69
C ARG A 293 -14.58 17.61 -3.74
N GLN A 294 -13.78 16.60 -3.31
CA GLN A 294 -13.19 15.61 -4.20
C GLN A 294 -12.73 14.37 -3.45
N TRP A 295 -12.90 13.22 -4.10
CA TRP A 295 -12.21 11.98 -3.75
C TRP A 295 -11.32 11.51 -4.90
N CYS A 296 -10.13 10.95 -4.57
CA CYS A 296 -9.31 10.15 -5.46
C CYS A 296 -9.69 8.68 -5.28
N ASN A 297 -10.00 7.98 -6.36
CA ASN A 297 -10.36 6.56 -6.35
C ASN A 297 -9.53 5.81 -7.40
N ALA A 298 -9.51 4.48 -7.33
CA ALA A 298 -8.81 3.64 -8.32
C ALA A 298 -9.40 3.77 -9.74
N LEU A 299 -10.70 4.01 -9.86
CA LEU A 299 -11.41 4.22 -11.13
C LEU A 299 -12.32 5.44 -11.02
N TRP A 300 -12.55 6.13 -12.11
CA TRP A 300 -13.63 7.09 -12.19
C TRP A 300 -14.95 6.36 -12.48
N LEU A 301 -15.93 6.51 -11.61
CA LEU A 301 -17.24 5.90 -11.68
C LEU A 301 -18.29 7.01 -11.58
N PRO A 302 -19.03 7.32 -12.66
CA PRO A 302 -20.02 8.40 -12.69
C PRO A 302 -21.15 8.20 -11.69
N GLU A 303 -21.55 6.95 -11.44
CA GLU A 303 -22.56 6.59 -10.45
C GLU A 303 -22.13 6.95 -9.03
N HIS A 304 -20.85 6.82 -8.67
CA HIS A 304 -20.33 7.26 -7.37
C HIS A 304 -20.28 8.78 -7.28
N GLU A 305 -19.85 9.47 -8.34
CA GLU A 305 -19.82 10.94 -8.37
C GLU A 305 -21.23 11.52 -8.17
N ALA A 306 -22.22 10.97 -8.86
CA ALA A 306 -23.62 11.38 -8.71
C ALA A 306 -24.18 11.03 -7.33
N TYR A 307 -23.87 9.83 -6.80
CA TYR A 307 -24.37 9.37 -5.51
C TYR A 307 -23.86 10.19 -4.34
N PHE A 308 -22.55 10.49 -4.33
CA PHE A 308 -21.92 11.23 -3.24
C PHE A 308 -22.01 12.77 -3.40
N GLY A 309 -22.43 13.26 -4.58
CA GLY A 309 -22.56 14.70 -4.84
C GLY A 309 -21.24 15.47 -4.82
N MET A 310 -20.12 14.80 -5.16
CA MET A 310 -18.80 15.40 -5.18
C MET A 310 -17.99 14.86 -6.35
N ARG A 311 -16.98 15.62 -6.75
CA ARG A 311 -16.07 15.22 -7.82
C ARG A 311 -15.24 13.98 -7.45
N MET A 312 -15.09 13.09 -8.40
CA MET A 312 -14.18 11.96 -8.29
C MET A 312 -13.04 12.04 -9.30
N MET A 313 -11.89 11.56 -8.89
CA MET A 313 -10.71 11.42 -9.72
C MET A 313 -10.32 9.95 -9.75
N GLY A 314 -10.25 9.36 -10.95
CA GLY A 314 -9.64 8.05 -11.14
C GLY A 314 -8.11 8.17 -11.13
N ALA A 315 -7.43 7.21 -10.54
CA ALA A 315 -5.98 7.16 -10.52
C ALA A 315 -5.46 5.73 -10.53
N TRP A 316 -4.34 5.54 -11.20
CA TRP A 316 -3.61 4.29 -11.19
C TRP A 316 -2.15 4.51 -10.75
N GLY A 317 -1.65 3.57 -10.00
CA GLY A 317 -0.28 3.45 -9.59
C GLY A 317 -0.05 2.18 -8.78
N MET A 318 1.18 1.96 -8.42
CA MET A 318 1.62 0.81 -7.64
C MET A 318 2.79 1.24 -6.77
N THR A 319 3.24 0.37 -5.87
CA THR A 319 4.32 0.72 -4.94
C THR A 319 5.58 1.16 -5.68
N GLU A 320 5.89 0.55 -6.81
CA GLU A 320 7.03 0.88 -7.66
C GLU A 320 6.92 2.25 -8.35
N MET A 321 5.69 2.75 -8.52
CA MET A 321 5.43 4.07 -9.11
C MET A 321 5.52 5.21 -8.10
N VAL A 322 5.44 4.92 -6.82
CA VAL A 322 5.45 5.87 -5.70
C VAL A 322 4.27 6.85 -5.70
N ALA A 323 4.00 7.50 -6.84
CA ALA A 323 2.90 8.44 -7.06
C ALA A 323 1.84 7.86 -8.03
N GLN A 324 0.83 8.67 -8.32
CA GLN A 324 -0.19 8.34 -9.33
C GLN A 324 0.42 8.50 -10.73
N GLY A 325 0.79 7.38 -11.35
CA GLY A 325 1.41 7.37 -12.70
C GLY A 325 0.43 7.66 -13.83
N ILE A 326 -0.85 7.39 -13.61
CA ILE A 326 -1.96 7.69 -14.52
C ILE A 326 -3.10 8.28 -13.69
N VAL A 327 -3.72 9.37 -14.17
CA VAL A 327 -4.85 10.03 -13.50
C VAL A 327 -5.88 10.53 -14.51
N THR A 328 -7.13 10.65 -14.08
CA THR A 328 -8.15 11.33 -14.87
C THR A 328 -7.84 12.82 -14.97
N ASP A 329 -7.91 13.35 -16.18
CA ASP A 329 -7.73 14.77 -16.44
C ASP A 329 -9.00 15.53 -16.04
N PRO A 330 -8.88 16.56 -15.16
CA PRO A 330 -10.02 17.35 -14.74
C PRO A 330 -10.68 18.17 -15.86
N TRP A 331 -9.99 18.37 -16.96
CA TRP A 331 -10.42 19.21 -18.08
C TRP A 331 -10.97 18.41 -19.27
N SER A 332 -10.80 17.08 -19.25
CA SER A 332 -11.33 16.19 -20.27
C SER A 332 -12.59 15.48 -19.76
N PRO A 333 -13.58 15.21 -20.63
CA PRO A 333 -14.72 14.40 -20.25
C PRO A 333 -14.24 13.05 -19.69
N PRO A 334 -14.63 12.69 -18.47
CA PRO A 334 -14.20 11.41 -17.92
C PRO A 334 -14.90 10.26 -18.66
N ARG A 335 -14.20 9.13 -18.75
CA ARG A 335 -14.73 7.90 -19.35
C ARG A 335 -15.00 6.89 -18.23
N PRO A 336 -16.19 6.30 -18.14
CA PRO A 336 -16.51 5.30 -17.11
C PRO A 336 -15.49 4.16 -17.06
N GLY A 337 -15.01 3.82 -15.85
CA GLY A 337 -14.01 2.78 -15.67
C GLY A 337 -12.58 3.16 -16.08
N ALA A 338 -12.35 4.40 -16.50
CA ALA A 338 -11.02 4.87 -16.85
C ALA A 338 -10.14 5.10 -15.61
N ILE A 339 -8.84 4.86 -15.77
CA ILE A 339 -7.80 5.27 -14.83
C ILE A 339 -7.21 6.64 -15.23
N GLY A 340 -7.42 7.08 -16.46
CA GLY A 340 -7.04 8.41 -16.94
C GLY A 340 -5.98 8.42 -18.03
N ARG A 341 -5.07 9.39 -17.95
CA ARG A 341 -3.94 9.60 -18.88
C ARG A 341 -2.63 9.62 -18.12
N ALA A 342 -1.52 9.46 -18.85
CA ALA A 342 -0.18 9.55 -18.26
C ALA A 342 0.00 10.85 -17.46
N SER A 343 0.48 10.72 -16.25
CA SER A 343 0.83 11.85 -15.39
C SER A 343 2.11 12.53 -15.86
N VAL A 344 2.27 13.80 -15.52
CA VAL A 344 3.50 14.53 -15.76
C VAL A 344 4.70 13.80 -15.17
N GLY A 345 5.78 13.67 -15.93
CA GLY A 345 7.02 13.00 -15.50
C GLY A 345 7.07 11.49 -15.78
N TYR A 346 6.02 10.92 -16.40
CA TYR A 346 5.99 9.52 -16.80
C TYR A 346 5.81 9.37 -18.31
N GLY A 347 6.60 8.48 -18.90
CA GLY A 347 6.37 7.95 -20.24
C GLY A 347 5.50 6.70 -20.14
N VAL A 348 4.51 6.58 -21.01
CA VAL A 348 3.61 5.42 -21.06
C VAL A 348 3.69 4.79 -22.43
N ARG A 349 3.83 3.45 -22.47
CA ARG A 349 3.64 2.62 -23.65
C ARG A 349 2.64 1.51 -23.33
N ILE A 350 1.86 1.16 -24.32
CA ILE A 350 0.94 0.02 -24.26
C ILE A 350 1.33 -0.90 -25.42
N VAL A 351 1.77 -2.10 -25.10
CA VAL A 351 2.36 -3.01 -26.09
C VAL A 351 1.60 -4.34 -26.16
N ASP A 352 1.58 -4.94 -27.36
CA ASP A 352 1.06 -6.29 -27.56
C ASP A 352 2.01 -7.37 -27.01
N GLU A 353 1.68 -8.63 -27.19
CA GLU A 353 2.48 -9.79 -26.77
C GLU A 353 3.86 -9.89 -27.45
N HIS A 354 4.05 -9.17 -28.56
CA HIS A 354 5.28 -9.10 -29.32
C HIS A 354 6.12 -7.84 -29.02
N GLY A 355 5.66 -6.99 -28.08
CA GLY A 355 6.29 -5.74 -27.69
C GLY A 355 6.08 -4.57 -28.67
N ARG A 356 5.14 -4.69 -29.61
CA ARG A 356 4.77 -3.63 -30.56
C ARG A 356 3.74 -2.71 -29.93
N ASP A 357 3.82 -1.41 -30.19
CA ASP A 357 2.86 -0.43 -29.66
C ASP A 357 1.43 -0.72 -30.16
N CYS A 358 0.49 -0.78 -29.22
CA CYS A 358 -0.92 -0.94 -29.50
C CYS A 358 -1.53 0.33 -30.09
N LYS A 359 -2.47 0.16 -31.03
CA LYS A 359 -3.30 1.25 -31.55
C LYS A 359 -4.47 1.54 -30.62
N PRO A 360 -5.09 2.73 -30.71
CA PRO A 360 -6.36 2.98 -30.05
C PRO A 360 -7.40 1.91 -30.38
N GLY A 361 -8.14 1.47 -29.36
CA GLY A 361 -9.07 0.34 -29.44
C GLY A 361 -8.45 -1.02 -29.09
N GLU A 362 -7.12 -1.12 -29.02
CA GLU A 362 -6.44 -2.36 -28.70
C GLU A 362 -6.07 -2.46 -27.23
N ARG A 363 -6.06 -3.70 -26.71
CA ARG A 363 -5.57 -4.03 -25.36
C ARG A 363 -4.13 -4.44 -25.42
N GLY A 364 -3.35 -4.01 -24.41
CA GLY A 364 -1.95 -4.40 -24.30
C GLY A 364 -1.43 -4.30 -22.88
N LEU A 365 -0.17 -4.65 -22.74
CA LEU A 365 0.58 -4.54 -21.48
C LEU A 365 1.00 -3.10 -21.24
N LEU A 366 0.74 -2.60 -20.03
CA LEU A 366 1.14 -1.27 -19.61
C LEU A 366 2.62 -1.26 -19.23
N LEU A 367 3.37 -0.40 -19.88
CA LEU A 367 4.77 -0.11 -19.58
C LEU A 367 4.89 1.35 -19.18
N ILE A 368 5.67 1.62 -18.11
CA ILE A 368 5.87 2.97 -17.59
C ILE A 368 7.36 3.30 -17.53
N ARG A 369 7.73 4.46 -18.05
CA ARG A 369 9.09 5.00 -17.92
C ARG A 369 9.09 6.19 -16.98
N GLY A 370 10.03 6.18 -16.04
CA GLY A 370 10.29 7.27 -15.13
C GLY A 370 11.78 7.32 -14.80
N VAL A 371 12.14 8.13 -13.82
CA VAL A 371 13.50 8.26 -13.33
C VAL A 371 13.63 7.43 -12.04
N PRO A 372 14.43 6.33 -12.04
CA PRO A 372 14.63 5.52 -10.86
C PRO A 372 15.13 6.34 -9.66
N GLY A 373 14.53 6.12 -8.50
CA GLY A 373 14.84 6.86 -7.28
C GLY A 373 14.32 8.30 -7.25
N VAL A 374 13.55 8.73 -8.27
CA VAL A 374 12.89 10.04 -8.29
C VAL A 374 11.40 9.88 -8.59
N THR A 375 11.03 9.51 -9.81
CA THR A 375 9.61 9.37 -10.18
C THR A 375 9.11 7.94 -10.06
N ILE A 376 10.01 6.96 -10.16
CA ILE A 376 9.74 5.55 -9.87
C ILE A 376 10.73 5.06 -8.81
N PHE A 377 10.44 3.92 -8.20
CA PHE A 377 11.27 3.31 -7.15
C PHE A 377 12.76 3.23 -7.53
N ALA A 378 13.64 3.17 -6.53
CA ALA A 378 15.07 3.08 -6.78
C ALA A 378 15.47 1.68 -7.26
N GLU A 379 15.05 0.66 -6.52
CA GLU A 379 15.38 -0.75 -6.77
C GLU A 379 14.47 -1.67 -5.93
N TYR A 380 14.47 -2.95 -6.25
CA TYR A 380 14.03 -3.97 -5.30
C TYR A 380 15.18 -4.24 -4.32
N PHE A 381 14.95 -3.93 -3.06
CA PHE A 381 15.94 -3.97 -1.99
C PHE A 381 16.64 -5.32 -1.90
N GLY A 382 17.97 -5.32 -2.05
CA GLY A 382 18.79 -6.51 -1.99
C GLY A 382 18.59 -7.50 -3.16
N ASN A 383 17.93 -7.07 -4.26
CA ASN A 383 17.65 -7.95 -5.40
C ASN A 383 17.90 -7.23 -6.74
N ALA A 384 19.18 -7.15 -7.11
CA ALA A 384 19.61 -6.48 -8.33
C ALA A 384 19.12 -7.19 -9.61
N GLU A 385 18.95 -8.52 -9.58
CA GLU A 385 18.44 -9.31 -10.70
C GLU A 385 16.97 -8.95 -10.95
N ALA A 386 16.12 -9.03 -9.93
CA ALA A 386 14.72 -8.65 -10.05
C ALA A 386 14.53 -7.18 -10.45
N THR A 387 15.46 -6.30 -10.06
CA THR A 387 15.45 -4.89 -10.47
C THR A 387 15.72 -4.76 -11.97
N ARG A 388 16.75 -5.41 -12.50
CA ARG A 388 17.04 -5.41 -13.94
C ARG A 388 15.89 -5.99 -14.75
N ASP A 389 15.38 -7.15 -14.33
CA ASP A 389 14.32 -7.88 -15.04
C ASP A 389 13.00 -7.14 -15.07
N ALA A 390 12.80 -6.19 -14.14
CA ALA A 390 11.59 -5.37 -14.07
C ALA A 390 11.50 -4.33 -15.20
N PHE A 391 12.59 -4.03 -15.88
CA PHE A 391 12.64 -3.07 -16.97
C PHE A 391 12.88 -3.77 -18.32
N ASP A 392 12.44 -3.13 -19.39
CA ASP A 392 12.84 -3.49 -20.75
C ASP A 392 14.15 -2.78 -21.16
N ASP A 393 14.63 -3.07 -22.36
CA ASP A 393 15.88 -2.50 -22.90
C ASP A 393 15.79 -0.98 -23.13
N ASP A 394 14.58 -0.42 -23.29
CA ASP A 394 14.32 1.02 -23.44
C ASP A 394 14.13 1.73 -22.09
N GLY A 395 14.24 1.00 -20.98
CA GLY A 395 14.11 1.53 -19.62
C GLY A 395 12.66 1.72 -19.15
N TYR A 396 11.69 1.05 -19.79
CA TYR A 396 10.31 1.00 -19.31
C TYR A 396 10.12 -0.10 -18.28
N PHE A 397 9.53 0.27 -17.16
CA PHE A 397 9.11 -0.67 -16.12
C PHE A 397 7.90 -1.48 -16.58
N LYS A 398 8.02 -2.81 -16.48
CA LYS A 398 6.98 -3.78 -16.83
C LYS A 398 5.99 -3.91 -15.67
N THR A 399 4.87 -3.18 -15.72
CA THR A 399 3.89 -3.14 -14.62
C THR A 399 3.19 -4.48 -14.38
N GLY A 400 3.07 -5.30 -15.41
CA GLY A 400 2.31 -6.53 -15.41
C GLY A 400 0.80 -6.33 -15.49
N ASP A 401 0.32 -5.09 -15.66
CA ASP A 401 -1.08 -4.76 -15.86
C ASP A 401 -1.40 -4.68 -17.36
N SER A 402 -2.61 -5.12 -17.73
CA SER A 402 -3.17 -4.98 -19.08
C SER A 402 -4.20 -3.85 -19.08
N VAL A 403 -4.16 -3.01 -20.10
CA VAL A 403 -5.02 -1.84 -20.24
C VAL A 403 -5.58 -1.74 -21.66
N LEU A 404 -6.65 -0.97 -21.82
CA LEU A 404 -7.21 -0.58 -23.11
C LEU A 404 -6.84 0.88 -23.37
N LEU A 405 -6.23 1.16 -24.53
CA LEU A 405 -6.00 2.51 -25.02
C LEU A 405 -7.20 2.97 -25.82
N HIS A 406 -7.75 4.13 -25.52
CA HIS A 406 -8.82 4.76 -26.27
C HIS A 406 -8.28 5.80 -27.27
N GLU A 407 -9.10 6.15 -28.29
CA GLU A 407 -8.75 7.10 -29.36
C GLU A 407 -8.39 8.50 -28.84
N ASP A 408 -8.98 8.90 -27.71
CA ASP A 408 -8.71 10.16 -27.04
C ASP A 408 -7.48 10.14 -26.13
N GLY A 409 -6.70 9.04 -26.14
CA GLY A 409 -5.53 8.82 -25.26
C GLY A 409 -5.88 8.46 -23.83
N CYS A 410 -7.17 8.29 -23.50
CA CYS A 410 -7.58 7.80 -22.20
C CYS A 410 -7.24 6.31 -22.05
N ILE A 411 -6.80 5.93 -20.85
CA ILE A 411 -6.44 4.56 -20.53
C ILE A 411 -7.50 3.99 -19.59
N GLN A 412 -8.01 2.84 -19.94
CA GLN A 412 -8.97 2.09 -19.13
C GLN A 412 -8.29 0.83 -18.60
N PHE A 413 -8.47 0.55 -17.32
CA PHE A 413 -7.94 -0.66 -16.73
C PHE A 413 -8.60 -1.90 -17.38
N GLY A 414 -7.77 -2.84 -17.78
CA GLY A 414 -8.19 -4.18 -18.23
C GLY A 414 -8.01 -5.20 -17.12
N ASP A 415 -7.90 -6.45 -17.51
CA ASP A 415 -7.49 -7.49 -16.58
C ASP A 415 -5.97 -7.45 -16.35
N ARG A 416 -5.52 -7.97 -15.24
CA ARG A 416 -4.08 -8.14 -15.02
C ARG A 416 -3.53 -9.22 -15.93
N ALA A 417 -2.44 -8.93 -16.60
CA ALA A 417 -1.70 -9.90 -17.40
C ALA A 417 -1.07 -11.03 -16.56
N LYS A 418 -1.03 -10.86 -15.24
CA LYS A 418 -0.45 -11.81 -14.28
C LYS A 418 -1.43 -12.09 -13.16
N ASP A 419 -1.35 -13.29 -12.62
CA ASP A 419 -2.21 -13.91 -11.60
C ASP A 419 -2.16 -13.21 -10.22
N LEU A 420 -2.30 -11.90 -10.18
CA LEU A 420 -2.44 -11.15 -8.95
C LEU A 420 -3.93 -10.96 -8.66
N ILE A 421 -4.37 -11.42 -7.51
CA ILE A 421 -5.76 -11.42 -7.06
C ILE A 421 -5.97 -10.18 -6.21
N LYS A 422 -7.00 -9.37 -6.47
CA LYS A 422 -7.33 -8.17 -5.69
C LYS A 422 -8.37 -8.47 -4.62
N VAL A 423 -7.91 -8.75 -3.41
CA VAL A 423 -8.78 -9.06 -2.27
C VAL A 423 -8.97 -7.82 -1.39
N GLY A 424 -10.12 -7.17 -1.46
CA GLY A 424 -10.43 -6.00 -0.63
C GLY A 424 -9.49 -4.81 -0.83
N GLY A 425 -8.91 -4.67 -2.02
CA GLY A 425 -7.89 -3.65 -2.32
C GLY A 425 -6.43 -4.12 -2.18
N GLU A 426 -6.22 -5.26 -1.50
CA GLU A 426 -4.90 -5.87 -1.34
C GLU A 426 -4.53 -6.73 -2.55
N GLY A 427 -3.31 -6.56 -3.05
CA GLY A 427 -2.78 -7.42 -4.10
C GLY A 427 -2.25 -8.75 -3.53
N VAL A 428 -2.78 -9.87 -3.99
CA VAL A 428 -2.40 -11.22 -3.54
C VAL A 428 -1.75 -11.99 -4.68
N SER A 429 -0.52 -12.45 -4.47
CA SER A 429 0.16 -13.31 -5.43
C SER A 429 -0.41 -14.73 -5.38
N ALA A 430 -0.98 -15.19 -6.49
CA ALA A 430 -1.40 -16.59 -6.63
C ALA A 430 -0.22 -17.55 -6.39
N ALA A 431 0.97 -17.22 -6.88
CA ALA A 431 2.17 -18.02 -6.70
C ALA A 431 2.63 -18.13 -5.23
N GLU A 432 2.41 -17.09 -4.43
CA GLU A 432 2.69 -17.13 -2.98
C GLU A 432 1.80 -18.16 -2.28
N ILE A 433 0.50 -18.15 -2.58
CA ILE A 433 -0.45 -19.12 -2.03
C ILE A 433 -0.10 -20.54 -2.52
N GLU A 434 0.13 -20.71 -3.83
CA GLU A 434 0.50 -21.99 -4.42
C GLU A 434 1.74 -22.62 -3.77
N ARG A 435 2.74 -21.79 -3.42
CA ARG A 435 3.93 -22.24 -2.70
C ARG A 435 3.58 -22.84 -1.34
N VAL A 436 2.72 -22.18 -0.57
CA VAL A 436 2.29 -22.66 0.74
C VAL A 436 1.44 -23.92 0.60
N VAL A 437 0.49 -23.94 -0.32
CA VAL A 437 -0.38 -25.09 -0.57
C VAL A 437 0.44 -26.34 -0.95
N ARG A 438 1.50 -26.20 -1.73
CA ARG A 438 2.38 -27.33 -2.13
C ARG A 438 3.19 -27.91 -0.97
N THR A 439 3.26 -27.26 0.19
CA THR A 439 3.91 -27.85 1.38
C THR A 439 3.01 -28.84 2.12
N VAL A 440 1.72 -28.89 1.77
CA VAL A 440 0.77 -29.80 2.42
C VAL A 440 0.93 -31.21 1.83
N GLU A 441 1.12 -32.18 2.72
CA GLU A 441 1.19 -33.59 2.34
C GLU A 441 -0.10 -34.02 1.60
N GLY A 442 0.05 -34.75 0.52
CA GLY A 442 -1.06 -35.17 -0.35
C GLY A 442 -1.37 -34.19 -1.51
N VAL A 443 -0.71 -33.04 -1.59
CA VAL A 443 -0.78 -32.13 -2.73
C VAL A 443 0.31 -32.44 -3.74
N ALA A 444 -0.07 -32.90 -4.94
CA ALA A 444 0.90 -33.11 -6.03
C ALA A 444 1.12 -31.83 -6.84
N GLU A 445 0.05 -31.09 -7.10
CA GLU A 445 0.12 -29.85 -7.89
C GLU A 445 -0.98 -28.88 -7.45
N ALA A 446 -0.68 -27.60 -7.45
CA ALA A 446 -1.60 -26.54 -7.04
C ALA A 446 -1.55 -25.37 -8.01
N ALA A 447 -2.71 -24.82 -8.33
CA ALA A 447 -2.88 -23.56 -9.03
C ALA A 447 -3.94 -22.71 -8.35
N VAL A 448 -3.66 -21.44 -8.16
CA VAL A 448 -4.56 -20.49 -7.52
C VAL A 448 -5.00 -19.43 -8.53
N VAL A 449 -6.29 -19.13 -8.54
CA VAL A 449 -6.88 -18.11 -9.41
C VAL A 449 -7.84 -17.21 -8.65
N ALA A 450 -8.08 -16.03 -9.20
CA ALA A 450 -9.13 -15.14 -8.73
C ALA A 450 -10.52 -15.67 -9.07
N ARG A 451 -11.46 -15.49 -8.14
CA ARG A 451 -12.90 -15.58 -8.38
C ARG A 451 -13.54 -14.26 -7.95
N PRO A 452 -14.46 -13.69 -8.75
CA PRO A 452 -15.22 -12.51 -8.36
C PRO A 452 -15.98 -12.73 -7.05
N ASP A 453 -15.94 -11.73 -6.16
CA ASP A 453 -16.63 -11.72 -4.88
C ASP A 453 -17.26 -10.35 -4.63
N SER A 454 -18.52 -10.33 -4.23
CA SER A 454 -19.28 -9.09 -4.07
C SER A 454 -18.76 -8.19 -2.94
N ALA A 455 -18.14 -8.76 -1.91
CA ALA A 455 -17.61 -8.02 -0.76
C ALA A 455 -16.17 -7.60 -0.96
N TYR A 456 -15.34 -8.47 -1.51
CA TYR A 456 -13.89 -8.26 -1.60
C TYR A 456 -13.38 -7.90 -3.00
N GLY A 457 -14.27 -7.82 -3.99
CA GLY A 457 -13.91 -7.66 -5.40
C GLY A 457 -13.46 -9.00 -6.01
N GLU A 458 -12.43 -9.59 -5.47
CA GLU A 458 -11.95 -10.92 -5.81
C GLU A 458 -11.56 -11.71 -4.56
N VAL A 459 -11.58 -13.05 -4.66
CA VAL A 459 -11.07 -13.96 -3.64
C VAL A 459 -10.24 -15.08 -4.28
N PRO A 460 -9.19 -15.59 -3.59
CA PRO A 460 -8.41 -16.70 -4.10
C PRO A 460 -9.19 -18.01 -3.99
N VAL A 461 -9.12 -18.82 -5.05
CA VAL A 461 -9.60 -20.22 -5.11
C VAL A 461 -8.44 -21.11 -5.49
N ALA A 462 -8.17 -22.12 -4.68
CA ALA A 462 -7.09 -23.07 -4.90
C ALA A 462 -7.62 -24.33 -5.63
N PHE A 463 -7.06 -24.62 -6.80
CA PHE A 463 -7.26 -25.86 -7.51
C PHE A 463 -6.13 -26.82 -7.19
N ILE A 464 -6.48 -28.06 -6.84
CA ILE A 464 -5.54 -29.04 -6.30
C ILE A 464 -5.64 -30.35 -7.07
N ARG A 465 -4.51 -30.84 -7.55
CA ARG A 465 -4.36 -32.24 -7.94
C ARG A 465 -3.65 -32.98 -6.81
N THR A 466 -4.29 -34.02 -6.31
CA THR A 466 -3.74 -34.82 -5.21
C THR A 466 -2.62 -35.75 -5.67
N ALA A 467 -1.75 -36.13 -4.74
CA ALA A 467 -0.81 -37.24 -4.94
C ALA A 467 -1.56 -38.57 -5.09
N ALA A 468 -0.92 -39.56 -5.71
CA ALA A 468 -1.57 -40.84 -6.04
C ALA A 468 -2.07 -41.62 -4.80
N ASP A 469 -1.45 -41.42 -3.67
CA ASP A 469 -1.75 -42.03 -2.37
C ASP A 469 -2.67 -41.19 -1.48
N ALA A 470 -3.02 -39.97 -1.92
CA ALA A 470 -3.88 -39.06 -1.18
C ALA A 470 -5.31 -39.02 -1.74
N LYS A 471 -6.31 -38.99 -0.85
CA LYS A 471 -7.71 -38.90 -1.25
C LYS A 471 -8.18 -37.45 -1.23
N PRO A 472 -8.76 -36.94 -2.35
CA PRO A 472 -9.41 -35.65 -2.33
C PRO A 472 -10.61 -35.67 -1.38
N GLY A 473 -10.81 -34.58 -0.62
CA GLY A 473 -11.94 -34.51 0.29
C GLY A 473 -11.85 -33.37 1.31
N PRO A 474 -12.89 -33.20 2.14
CA PRO A 474 -12.98 -32.09 3.10
C PRO A 474 -11.80 -32.02 4.07
N ALA A 475 -11.30 -33.14 4.55
CA ALA A 475 -10.19 -33.20 5.50
C ALA A 475 -8.89 -32.59 4.90
N LEU A 476 -8.55 -32.93 3.65
CA LEU A 476 -7.39 -32.36 2.98
C LEU A 476 -7.60 -30.87 2.66
N ALA A 477 -8.83 -30.49 2.26
CA ALA A 477 -9.16 -29.10 2.04
C ALA A 477 -9.00 -28.24 3.31
N GLU A 478 -9.46 -28.75 4.45
CA GLU A 478 -9.31 -28.09 5.76
C GLU A 478 -7.83 -27.95 6.15
N THR A 479 -7.03 -29.00 5.97
CA THR A 479 -5.58 -28.97 6.21
C THR A 479 -4.88 -27.91 5.34
N ILE A 480 -5.28 -27.78 4.07
CA ILE A 480 -4.75 -26.75 3.17
C ILE A 480 -5.10 -25.35 3.68
N ILE A 481 -6.37 -25.13 4.02
CA ILE A 481 -6.86 -23.84 4.54
C ILE A 481 -6.16 -23.49 5.86
N GLU A 482 -6.03 -24.42 6.79
CA GLU A 482 -5.36 -24.23 8.07
C GLU A 482 -3.87 -23.90 7.88
N THR A 483 -3.19 -24.61 6.97
CA THR A 483 -1.79 -24.32 6.64
C THR A 483 -1.66 -22.90 6.07
N CYS A 484 -2.55 -22.50 5.15
CA CYS A 484 -2.57 -21.14 4.63
C CYS A 484 -2.85 -20.10 5.72
N ARG A 485 -3.76 -20.37 6.67
CA ARG A 485 -4.03 -19.47 7.82
C ARG A 485 -2.83 -19.26 8.72
N ARG A 486 -2.02 -20.31 8.90
CA ARG A 486 -0.79 -20.24 9.71
C ARG A 486 0.33 -19.48 9.02
N GLU A 487 0.48 -19.65 7.71
CA GLU A 487 1.63 -19.18 6.94
C GLU A 487 1.39 -17.85 6.21
N LEU A 488 0.13 -17.44 6.01
CA LEU A 488 -0.26 -16.29 5.20
C LEU A 488 -1.25 -15.38 5.93
N ALA A 489 -1.23 -14.10 5.57
CA ALA A 489 -2.24 -13.15 6.04
C ALA A 489 -3.67 -13.58 5.65
N LYS A 490 -4.65 -13.28 6.52
CA LYS A 490 -6.04 -13.76 6.40
C LYS A 490 -6.67 -13.54 5.02
N TYR A 491 -6.38 -12.41 4.37
CA TYR A 491 -6.93 -12.07 3.06
C TYR A 491 -6.30 -12.87 1.89
N LYS A 492 -5.16 -13.53 2.13
CA LYS A 492 -4.49 -14.42 1.16
C LYS A 492 -4.97 -15.86 1.24
N VAL A 493 -5.71 -16.22 2.29
CA VAL A 493 -6.21 -17.59 2.47
C VAL A 493 -7.26 -17.92 1.41
N PRO A 494 -7.15 -19.05 0.68
CA PRO A 494 -8.15 -19.45 -0.30
C PRO A 494 -9.55 -19.54 0.33
N ARG A 495 -10.55 -19.00 -0.40
CA ARG A 495 -11.96 -19.14 0.00
C ARG A 495 -12.47 -20.54 -0.20
N ASP A 496 -12.01 -21.19 -1.27
CA ASP A 496 -12.39 -22.54 -1.63
C ASP A 496 -11.18 -23.33 -2.09
N VAL A 497 -11.25 -24.64 -1.87
CA VAL A 497 -10.32 -25.64 -2.40
C VAL A 497 -11.13 -26.56 -3.33
N VAL A 498 -10.72 -26.61 -4.60
CA VAL A 498 -11.35 -27.43 -5.65
C VAL A 498 -10.38 -28.51 -6.05
N PHE A 499 -10.78 -29.78 -5.92
CA PHE A 499 -9.97 -30.90 -6.39
C PHE A 499 -10.25 -31.17 -7.86
N VAL A 500 -9.19 -31.42 -8.63
CA VAL A 500 -9.23 -31.75 -10.05
C VAL A 500 -8.42 -33.02 -10.30
N ASP A 501 -8.89 -33.85 -11.23
CA ASP A 501 -8.18 -35.06 -11.64
C ASP A 501 -6.91 -34.69 -12.45
N ASP A 502 -7.02 -33.69 -13.34
CA ASP A 502 -5.90 -33.06 -14.02
C ASP A 502 -6.22 -31.59 -14.33
N PHE A 503 -5.16 -30.80 -14.53
CA PHE A 503 -5.30 -29.39 -14.88
C PHE A 503 -5.56 -29.18 -16.36
N PRO A 504 -6.42 -28.22 -16.76
CA PRO A 504 -6.47 -27.78 -18.14
C PRO A 504 -5.10 -27.17 -18.53
N ARG A 505 -4.48 -27.68 -19.60
CA ARG A 505 -3.14 -27.28 -20.04
C ARG A 505 -3.17 -26.63 -21.42
N ILE A 506 -2.21 -25.74 -21.66
CA ILE A 506 -1.95 -25.09 -22.95
C ILE A 506 -0.49 -25.24 -23.33
N GLY A 507 -0.21 -25.25 -24.65
CA GLY A 507 1.16 -25.39 -25.18
C GLY A 507 1.87 -26.63 -24.65
N VAL A 508 3.10 -26.47 -24.20
CA VAL A 508 3.98 -27.55 -23.72
C VAL A 508 3.69 -27.93 -22.25
N GLY A 509 2.40 -28.12 -21.89
CA GLY A 509 2.01 -28.63 -20.57
C GLY A 509 1.78 -27.55 -19.49
N LYS A 510 1.75 -26.27 -19.85
CA LYS A 510 1.49 -25.16 -18.89
C LYS A 510 0.01 -25.12 -18.47
N ILE A 511 -0.25 -24.98 -17.17
CA ILE A 511 -1.61 -24.85 -16.63
C ILE A 511 -2.30 -23.60 -17.21
N SER A 512 -3.52 -23.79 -17.71
CA SER A 512 -4.38 -22.71 -18.23
C SER A 512 -5.15 -22.06 -17.09
N LYS A 513 -4.59 -21.03 -16.49
CA LYS A 513 -5.28 -20.27 -15.43
C LYS A 513 -6.55 -19.56 -15.94
N ALA A 514 -6.65 -19.24 -17.23
CA ALA A 514 -7.85 -18.70 -17.81
C ALA A 514 -9.04 -19.68 -17.68
N LYS A 515 -8.85 -20.95 -18.06
CA LYS A 515 -9.87 -21.98 -17.87
C LYS A 515 -10.19 -22.24 -16.40
N LEU A 516 -9.21 -22.18 -15.51
CA LEU A 516 -9.45 -22.31 -14.07
C LEU A 516 -10.29 -21.14 -13.51
N ARG A 517 -10.13 -19.91 -14.02
CA ARG A 517 -11.00 -18.78 -13.64
C ARG A 517 -12.45 -18.99 -14.08
N GLU A 518 -12.67 -19.52 -15.28
CA GLU A 518 -14.01 -19.88 -15.75
C GLU A 518 -14.65 -20.95 -14.83
N MET A 519 -13.89 -21.98 -14.45
CA MET A 519 -14.34 -23.02 -13.52
C MET A 519 -14.63 -22.44 -12.13
N ALA A 520 -13.78 -21.55 -11.61
CA ALA A 520 -13.97 -20.88 -10.33
C ALA A 520 -15.23 -19.99 -10.33
N ALA A 521 -15.50 -19.30 -11.42
CA ALA A 521 -16.72 -18.49 -11.57
C ALA A 521 -17.99 -19.34 -11.60
N ALA A 522 -17.93 -20.51 -12.28
CA ALA A 522 -19.05 -21.44 -12.34
C ALA A 522 -19.35 -22.17 -11.03
N SER A 523 -18.35 -22.31 -10.14
CA SER A 523 -18.48 -22.94 -8.82
C SER A 523 -18.92 -21.97 -7.72
N ALA A 524 -19.16 -20.69 -8.03
CA ALA A 524 -19.64 -19.71 -7.07
C ALA A 524 -20.99 -20.13 -6.49
N PRO A 525 -21.19 -20.13 -5.16
CA PRO A 525 -22.51 -20.37 -4.59
C PRO A 525 -23.49 -19.34 -5.13
N ALA A 526 -24.66 -19.80 -5.55
CA ALA A 526 -25.71 -18.94 -6.09
C ALA A 526 -25.96 -17.77 -5.12
N GLN A 527 -25.75 -16.55 -5.57
CA GLN A 527 -25.97 -15.36 -4.75
C GLN A 527 -27.42 -15.36 -4.28
N ALA A 528 -27.63 -15.49 -2.97
CA ALA A 528 -28.91 -15.16 -2.38
C ALA A 528 -29.18 -13.68 -2.68
N LYS A 529 -30.14 -13.44 -3.56
CA LYS A 529 -30.69 -12.10 -3.80
C LYS A 529 -31.20 -11.58 -2.45
N ARG A 530 -30.52 -10.61 -1.89
CA ARG A 530 -31.04 -9.74 -0.84
C ARG A 530 -31.14 -8.32 -1.34
#